data_0e812bbe1fd54dfe5fc33690a7df038e
#
_entry.id   0e812bbe1fd54dfe5fc33690a7df038e
#
_cell.length_a   1.000
_cell.length_b   1.000
_cell.length_c   1.000
_cell.angle_alpha   90.00
_cell.angle_beta   90.00
_cell.angle_gamma   90.00
#
_symmetry.space_group_name_H-M   'P 1'
#
loop_
_entity.id
_entity.type
_entity.pdbx_description
1 polymer ?
#
loop_
_entity_poly.entity_id
_entity_poly.type
_entity_poly.pdbx_seq_one_letter_code
_entity_poly.pdbx_strand_id
1 'polypeptide(L)'
;RDAGDGISNLNPDDIESMSILKGASAAALYGSQAANGVILITTKKGKAGVQRITYSSCLTVDHAISLPEFQNSYGAKAGSSWGEKENVKDYDNAGNWFSNGVTAINSVSVMTGNEKLQTYFSYANTTAKGIVDSNKLRKHNLTLRESASLFNDRLKLDANANLMVQTIKN
;
A
#
# COMPACT_ATOMS: atom_id res chain seq x y z
N ARG A 1 5.90 0.55 19.01
CA ARG A 1 4.79 0.89 18.09
C ARG A 1 5.46 1.53 16.90
N ASP A 2 5.65 0.78 15.84
CA ASP A 2 5.94 1.37 14.55
C ASP A 2 4.73 2.24 14.20
N ALA A 3 4.93 3.55 14.20
CA ALA A 3 4.01 4.46 13.57
C ALA A 3 4.06 4.11 12.07
N GLY A 4 3.12 3.31 11.62
CA GLY A 4 3.04 2.87 10.24
C GLY A 4 3.13 4.08 9.32
N ASP A 5 3.81 3.93 8.21
CA ASP A 5 3.89 4.93 7.17
C ASP A 5 2.48 5.44 6.84
N GLY A 6 2.23 6.73 7.08
CA GLY A 6 0.91 7.32 6.87
C GLY A 6 0.40 7.18 5.43
N ILE A 7 1.32 7.05 4.45
CA ILE A 7 1.00 6.85 3.04
C ILE A 7 0.46 5.43 2.82
N SER A 8 1.01 4.44 3.50
CA SER A 8 0.58 3.04 3.36
C SER A 8 -0.85 2.79 3.85
N ASN A 9 -1.39 3.72 4.65
CA ASN A 9 -2.76 3.64 5.16
C ASN A 9 -3.81 4.12 4.16
N LEU A 10 -3.39 4.87 3.13
CA LEU A 10 -4.29 5.35 2.09
C LEU A 10 -4.50 4.28 1.01
N ASN A 11 -5.69 4.29 0.41
CA ASN A 11 -5.90 3.56 -0.83
C ASN A 11 -5.30 4.38 -2.00
N PRO A 12 -4.37 3.81 -2.79
CA PRO A 12 -3.78 4.52 -3.94
C PRO A 12 -4.81 5.05 -4.93
N ASP A 13 -5.93 4.34 -5.11
CA ASP A 13 -6.99 4.75 -6.02
C ASP A 13 -7.75 6.00 -5.57
N ASP A 14 -7.65 6.39 -4.29
CA ASP A 14 -8.25 7.61 -3.74
C ASP A 14 -7.36 8.85 -3.92
N ILE A 15 -6.13 8.69 -4.40
CA ILE A 15 -5.19 9.79 -4.60
C ILE A 15 -5.52 10.50 -5.93
N GLU A 16 -5.73 11.81 -5.86
CA GLU A 16 -5.88 12.67 -7.03
C GLU A 16 -4.52 13.18 -7.52
N SER A 17 -3.68 13.63 -6.58
CA SER A 17 -2.34 14.12 -6.90
C SER A 17 -1.38 13.94 -5.73
N MET A 18 -0.09 13.88 -6.06
CA MET A 18 1.00 13.83 -5.11
C MET A 18 2.06 14.86 -5.50
N SER A 19 2.47 15.70 -4.54
CA SER A 19 3.53 16.69 -4.72
C SER A 19 4.61 16.47 -3.67
N ILE A 20 5.87 16.45 -4.11
CA ILE A 20 7.03 16.30 -3.22
C ILE A 20 7.73 17.65 -3.14
N LEU A 21 7.72 18.25 -1.96
CA LEU A 21 8.45 19.49 -1.65
C LEU A 21 9.75 19.13 -0.94
N LYS A 22 10.86 19.68 -1.41
CA LYS A 22 12.20 19.44 -0.86
C LYS A 22 12.87 20.75 -0.43
N GLY A 23 13.77 20.66 0.56
CA GLY A 23 14.61 21.76 0.98
C GLY A 23 13.87 22.99 1.51
N ALA A 24 14.35 24.16 1.17
CA ALA A 24 13.84 25.44 1.70
C ALA A 24 12.36 25.69 1.42
N SER A 25 11.83 25.22 0.29
CA SER A 25 10.43 25.38 -0.06
C SER A 25 9.51 24.62 0.89
N ALA A 26 9.90 23.45 1.34
CA ALA A 26 9.15 22.67 2.32
C ALA A 26 9.18 23.34 3.69
N ALA A 27 10.37 23.79 4.13
CA ALA A 27 10.55 24.47 5.41
C ALA A 27 9.81 25.82 5.49
N ALA A 28 9.73 26.58 4.39
CA ALA A 28 9.01 27.83 4.32
C ALA A 28 7.50 27.69 4.48
N LEU A 29 6.92 26.59 3.97
CA LEU A 29 5.47 26.35 4.02
C LEU A 29 5.03 25.58 5.26
N TYR A 30 5.85 24.67 5.77
CA TYR A 30 5.46 23.73 6.83
C TYR A 30 6.37 23.78 8.07
N GLY A 31 7.30 24.74 8.10
CA GLY A 31 8.18 24.96 9.26
C GLY A 31 9.33 23.96 9.37
N SER A 32 10.02 23.96 10.52
CA SER A 32 11.22 23.15 10.77
C SER A 32 11.01 21.62 10.67
N GLN A 33 9.81 21.16 10.91
CA GLN A 33 9.47 19.72 10.78
C GLN A 33 9.57 19.23 9.33
N ALA A 34 9.50 20.15 8.37
CA ALA A 34 9.60 19.86 6.94
C ALA A 34 11.03 19.95 6.38
N ALA A 35 12.06 20.08 7.24
CA ALA A 35 13.47 20.22 6.82
C ALA A 35 13.94 19.06 5.93
N ASN A 36 13.42 17.85 6.14
CA ASN A 36 13.73 16.66 5.35
C ASN A 36 12.81 16.47 4.13
N GLY A 37 11.92 17.43 3.87
CA GLY A 37 10.93 17.39 2.79
C GLY A 37 9.52 17.05 3.27
N VAL A 38 8.55 17.31 2.39
CA VAL A 38 7.12 17.05 2.61
C VAL A 38 6.55 16.36 1.40
N ILE A 39 5.76 15.32 1.62
CA ILE A 39 4.92 14.70 0.61
C ILE A 39 3.48 15.18 0.85
N LEU A 40 2.99 16.00 -0.08
CA LEU A 40 1.62 16.51 -0.06
C LEU A 40 0.74 15.59 -0.91
N ILE A 41 -0.25 14.97 -0.28
CA ILE A 41 -1.20 14.09 -0.95
C ILE A 41 -2.56 14.77 -0.97
N THR A 42 -3.11 14.93 -2.17
CA THR A 42 -4.48 15.39 -2.38
C THR A 42 -5.35 14.20 -2.73
N THR A 43 -6.39 13.96 -1.95
CA THR A 43 -7.35 12.88 -2.19
C THR A 43 -8.47 13.35 -3.12
N LYS A 44 -9.04 12.42 -3.88
CA LYS A 44 -10.19 12.66 -4.74
C LYS A 44 -11.36 13.21 -3.93
N LYS A 45 -12.16 14.03 -4.57
CA LYS A 45 -13.39 14.61 -4.03
C LYS A 45 -14.51 14.50 -5.03
N GLY A 46 -15.75 14.69 -4.59
CA GLY A 46 -16.90 14.83 -5.43
C GLY A 46 -16.72 16.00 -6.42
N LYS A 47 -17.41 15.96 -7.53
CA LYS A 47 -17.36 17.01 -8.56
C LYS A 47 -18.76 17.34 -9.06
N ALA A 48 -19.06 18.63 -9.13
CA ALA A 48 -20.35 19.10 -9.63
C ALA A 48 -20.60 18.64 -11.08
N GLY A 49 -21.81 18.16 -11.35
CA GLY A 49 -22.21 17.68 -12.67
C GLY A 49 -21.62 16.32 -13.07
N VAL A 50 -20.94 15.63 -12.16
CA VAL A 50 -20.36 14.31 -12.41
C VAL A 50 -21.11 13.25 -11.61
N GLN A 51 -21.46 12.16 -12.27
CA GLN A 51 -21.87 10.90 -11.64
C GLN A 51 -21.00 9.80 -12.22
N ARG A 52 -20.14 9.23 -11.39
CA ARG A 52 -19.18 8.21 -11.83
C ARG A 52 -19.04 7.12 -10.77
N ILE A 53 -19.15 5.90 -11.23
CA ILE A 53 -18.77 4.72 -10.46
C ILE A 53 -17.51 4.15 -11.11
N THR A 54 -16.47 3.91 -10.32
CA THR A 54 -15.22 3.33 -10.81
C THR A 54 -14.95 2.06 -10.02
N TYR A 55 -14.65 0.98 -10.72
CA TYR A 55 -14.13 -0.25 -10.15
C TYR A 55 -12.69 -0.43 -10.64
N SER A 56 -11.77 -0.73 -9.75
CA SER A 56 -10.37 -1.02 -10.03
C SER A 56 -9.99 -2.35 -9.42
N SER A 57 -9.24 -3.15 -10.16
CA SER A 57 -8.70 -4.42 -9.68
C SER A 57 -7.26 -4.56 -10.13
N CYS A 58 -6.37 -4.85 -9.19
CA CYS A 58 -4.95 -5.07 -9.43
C CYS A 58 -4.55 -6.40 -8.80
N LEU A 59 -3.88 -7.25 -9.60
CA LEU A 59 -3.30 -8.51 -9.15
C LEU A 59 -1.79 -8.46 -9.38
N THR A 60 -1.02 -8.68 -8.33
CA THR A 60 0.44 -8.77 -8.38
C THR A 60 0.85 -10.16 -7.94
N VAL A 61 1.79 -10.75 -8.66
CA VAL A 61 2.42 -12.03 -8.31
C VAL A 61 3.90 -11.80 -8.10
N ASP A 62 4.41 -12.18 -6.94
CA ASP A 62 5.80 -12.06 -6.55
C ASP A 62 6.45 -13.45 -6.56
N HIS A 63 7.65 -13.54 -7.10
CA HIS A 63 8.43 -14.76 -7.15
C HIS A 63 9.88 -14.50 -6.74
N ALA A 64 10.46 -15.40 -5.93
CA ALA A 64 11.86 -15.33 -5.56
C ALA A 64 12.73 -15.74 -6.76
N ILE A 65 13.54 -14.80 -7.29
CA ILE A 65 14.37 -15.00 -8.49
C ILE A 65 15.84 -15.24 -8.18
N SER A 66 16.30 -14.86 -6.98
CA SER A 66 17.69 -15.04 -6.56
C SER A 66 17.71 -15.75 -5.21
N LEU A 67 18.16 -16.96 -5.21
CA LEU A 67 18.30 -17.81 -4.03
C LEU A 67 19.77 -18.11 -3.79
N PRO A 68 20.20 -18.36 -2.54
CA PRO A 68 21.56 -18.79 -2.24
C PRO A 68 21.88 -20.11 -2.94
N GLU A 69 23.01 -20.17 -3.62
CA GLU A 69 23.55 -21.41 -4.15
C GLU A 69 24.45 -22.05 -3.09
N PHE A 70 24.21 -23.30 -2.79
CA PHE A 70 25.01 -24.07 -1.85
C PHE A 70 25.86 -25.11 -2.57
N GLN A 71 27.05 -25.37 -2.04
CA GLN A 71 27.89 -26.44 -2.56
C GLN A 71 27.27 -27.81 -2.22
N ASN A 72 27.40 -28.78 -3.14
CA ASN A 72 26.90 -30.15 -3.00
C ASN A 72 27.97 -31.24 -3.32
N SER A 73 29.23 -30.84 -3.41
CA SER A 73 30.34 -31.70 -3.76
C SER A 73 31.14 -32.23 -2.57
N TYR A 74 30.93 -31.66 -1.37
CA TYR A 74 31.63 -32.04 -0.14
C TYR A 74 30.61 -32.27 0.97
N GLY A 75 30.83 -33.34 1.75
CA GLY A 75 30.00 -33.66 2.91
C GLY A 75 30.24 -32.73 4.11
N ALA A 76 29.42 -32.90 5.14
CA ALA A 76 29.54 -32.14 6.37
C ALA A 76 30.62 -32.75 7.28
N LYS A 77 31.45 -31.90 7.93
CA LYS A 77 32.43 -32.32 8.93
C LYS A 77 32.49 -31.31 10.06
N ALA A 78 32.22 -31.77 11.27
CA ALA A 78 32.35 -30.97 12.50
C ALA A 78 31.67 -29.56 12.40
N GLY A 79 30.44 -29.47 11.84
CA GLY A 79 29.70 -28.21 11.68
C GLY A 79 30.12 -27.37 10.47
N SER A 80 31.00 -27.89 9.60
CA SER A 80 31.41 -27.28 8.35
C SER A 80 30.83 -28.03 7.15
N SER A 81 30.52 -27.32 6.07
CA SER A 81 30.11 -27.89 4.78
C SER A 81 31.27 -28.33 3.88
N TRP A 82 32.51 -28.41 4.44
CA TRP A 82 33.75 -28.71 3.70
C TRP A 82 34.41 -29.95 4.28
N GLY A 83 33.72 -31.07 4.27
CA GLY A 83 34.22 -32.37 4.65
C GLY A 83 34.95 -33.10 3.52
N GLU A 84 34.85 -34.42 3.48
CA GLU A 84 35.39 -35.22 2.38
C GLU A 84 34.58 -35.01 1.11
N LYS A 85 35.24 -35.12 -0.04
CA LYS A 85 34.57 -35.06 -1.34
C LYS A 85 33.69 -36.28 -1.51
N GLU A 86 32.42 -36.08 -1.61
CA GLU A 86 31.44 -37.13 -1.82
C GLU A 86 30.28 -36.63 -2.70
N ASN A 87 29.54 -37.57 -3.26
CA ASN A 87 28.37 -37.21 -4.06
C ASN A 87 27.20 -36.95 -3.11
N VAL A 88 27.10 -35.73 -2.62
CA VAL A 88 26.03 -35.29 -1.70
C VAL A 88 24.73 -35.15 -2.45
N LYS A 89 23.66 -35.72 -1.89
CA LYS A 89 22.33 -35.51 -2.44
C LYS A 89 21.97 -34.05 -2.39
N ASP A 90 21.59 -33.46 -3.54
CA ASP A 90 21.11 -32.09 -3.62
C ASP A 90 19.70 -32.01 -3.05
N TYR A 91 19.53 -31.12 -2.05
CA TYR A 91 18.25 -30.79 -1.47
C TYR A 91 17.98 -29.32 -1.72
N ASP A 92 17.04 -29.01 -2.59
CA ASP A 92 16.61 -27.62 -2.83
C ASP A 92 15.74 -27.10 -1.69
N ASN A 93 16.35 -26.98 -0.50
CA ASN A 93 15.67 -26.47 0.68
C ASN A 93 15.31 -24.98 0.52
N ALA A 94 16.16 -24.21 -0.16
CA ALA A 94 15.92 -22.80 -0.39
C ALA A 94 14.73 -22.58 -1.35
N GLY A 95 14.70 -23.28 -2.48
CA GLY A 95 13.59 -23.19 -3.43
C GLY A 95 12.27 -23.71 -2.87
N ASN A 96 12.32 -24.78 -2.08
CA ASN A 96 11.11 -25.34 -1.45
C ASN A 96 10.58 -24.49 -0.27
N TRP A 97 11.40 -23.61 0.31
CA TRP A 97 10.99 -22.71 1.39
C TRP A 97 10.11 -21.56 0.88
N PHE A 98 10.41 -21.04 -0.30
CA PHE A 98 9.68 -19.91 -0.85
C PHE A 98 8.50 -20.35 -1.70
N SER A 99 7.39 -19.68 -1.56
CA SER A 99 6.21 -19.84 -2.40
C SER A 99 5.97 -18.58 -3.23
N ASN A 100 5.06 -18.62 -4.19
CA ASN A 100 4.65 -17.41 -4.88
C ASN A 100 3.83 -16.53 -3.94
N GLY A 101 4.23 -15.27 -3.84
CA GLY A 101 3.43 -14.22 -3.22
C GLY A 101 2.33 -13.79 -4.17
N VAL A 102 1.17 -13.43 -3.63
CA VAL A 102 0.05 -12.92 -4.41
C VAL A 102 -0.58 -11.77 -3.65
N THR A 103 -0.69 -10.61 -4.31
CA THR A 103 -1.40 -9.45 -3.78
C THR A 103 -2.56 -9.10 -4.71
N ALA A 104 -3.77 -9.07 -4.16
CA ALA A 104 -4.96 -8.64 -4.86
C ALA A 104 -5.51 -7.37 -4.17
N ILE A 105 -5.71 -6.32 -4.97
CA ILE A 105 -6.32 -5.06 -4.54
C ILE A 105 -7.58 -4.87 -5.39
N ASN A 106 -8.72 -4.72 -4.73
CA ASN A 106 -9.97 -4.41 -5.39
C ASN A 106 -10.57 -3.18 -4.74
N SER A 107 -10.96 -2.21 -5.55
CA SER A 107 -11.58 -0.98 -5.06
C SER A 107 -12.81 -0.62 -5.88
N VAL A 108 -13.76 0.00 -5.22
CA VAL A 108 -14.92 0.63 -5.83
C VAL A 108 -15.03 2.05 -5.29
N SER A 109 -15.28 3.00 -6.18
CA SER A 109 -15.53 4.37 -5.78
C SER A 109 -16.73 4.96 -6.49
N VAL A 110 -17.43 5.85 -5.79
CA VAL A 110 -18.56 6.62 -6.29
C VAL A 110 -18.22 8.09 -6.14
N MET A 111 -18.31 8.81 -7.22
CA MET A 111 -18.16 10.26 -7.28
C MET A 111 -19.46 10.86 -7.81
N THR A 112 -20.05 11.74 -7.04
CA THR A 112 -21.28 12.44 -7.46
C THR A 112 -21.28 13.86 -6.90
N GLY A 113 -22.09 14.72 -7.47
CA GLY A 113 -22.29 16.03 -6.91
C GLY A 113 -23.07 16.99 -7.80
N ASN A 114 -23.57 18.02 -7.16
CA ASN A 114 -24.10 19.22 -7.75
C ASN A 114 -23.32 20.45 -7.26
N GLU A 115 -23.75 21.65 -7.61
CA GLU A 115 -23.07 22.89 -7.20
C GLU A 115 -23.01 23.09 -5.69
N LYS A 116 -23.99 22.53 -4.94
CA LYS A 116 -24.11 22.71 -3.49
C LYS A 116 -23.56 21.56 -2.66
N LEU A 117 -23.59 20.34 -3.19
CA LEU A 117 -23.17 19.14 -2.47
C LEU A 117 -22.37 18.25 -3.40
N GLN A 118 -21.20 17.82 -2.95
CA GLN A 118 -20.28 16.96 -3.69
C GLN A 118 -19.83 15.84 -2.78
N THR A 119 -20.03 14.61 -3.23
CA THR A 119 -19.75 13.38 -2.46
C THR A 119 -18.72 12.55 -3.20
N TYR A 120 -17.73 12.08 -2.48
CA TYR A 120 -16.83 11.01 -2.87
C TYR A 120 -16.88 9.91 -1.82
N PHE A 121 -17.14 8.71 -2.24
CA PHE A 121 -17.10 7.50 -1.41
C PHE A 121 -16.23 6.47 -2.08
N SER A 122 -15.38 5.78 -1.31
CA SER A 122 -14.64 4.63 -1.80
C SER A 122 -14.54 3.54 -0.75
N TYR A 123 -14.44 2.31 -1.24
CA TYR A 123 -14.09 1.13 -0.47
C TYR A 123 -13.02 0.35 -1.22
N ALA A 124 -11.95 -0.04 -0.51
CA ALA A 124 -10.92 -0.90 -1.06
C ALA A 124 -10.64 -2.08 -0.13
N ASN A 125 -10.42 -3.24 -0.73
CA ASN A 125 -9.94 -4.44 -0.08
C ASN A 125 -8.59 -4.84 -0.64
N THR A 126 -7.60 -5.04 0.22
CA THR A 126 -6.30 -5.60 -0.13
C THR A 126 -6.13 -6.93 0.58
N THR A 127 -5.82 -7.97 -0.18
CA THR A 127 -5.45 -9.27 0.36
C THR A 127 -4.09 -9.63 -0.20
N ALA A 128 -3.12 -9.93 0.66
CA ALA A 128 -1.79 -10.35 0.23
C ALA A 128 -1.36 -11.62 0.97
N LYS A 129 -0.72 -12.52 0.21
CA LYS A 129 0.06 -13.65 0.69
C LYS A 129 1.52 -13.37 0.30
N GLY A 130 2.43 -13.39 1.27
CA GLY A 130 3.87 -13.20 1.01
C GLY A 130 4.52 -14.43 0.37
N ILE A 131 5.77 -14.26 -0.08
CA ILE A 131 6.60 -15.35 -0.61
C ILE A 131 7.05 -16.34 0.49
N VAL A 132 7.05 -15.89 1.75
CA VAL A 132 7.28 -16.76 2.91
C VAL A 132 5.93 -17.28 3.38
N ASP A 133 5.86 -18.57 3.66
CA ASP A 133 4.62 -19.19 4.10
C ASP A 133 4.14 -18.59 5.43
N SER A 134 2.84 -18.56 5.62
CA SER A 134 2.13 -17.94 6.76
C SER A 134 2.05 -16.42 6.74
N ASN A 135 2.87 -15.68 5.99
CA ASN A 135 2.74 -14.23 5.89
C ASN A 135 1.51 -13.83 5.11
N LYS A 136 0.53 -13.25 5.79
CA LYS A 136 -0.74 -12.81 5.21
C LYS A 136 -1.10 -11.42 5.68
N LEU A 137 -1.57 -10.60 4.75
CA LEU A 137 -2.13 -9.27 5.02
C LEU A 137 -3.57 -9.23 4.51
N ARG A 138 -4.46 -8.68 5.32
CA ARG A 138 -5.79 -8.28 4.89
C ARG A 138 -6.05 -6.85 5.36
N LYS A 139 -6.39 -5.98 4.43
CA LYS A 139 -6.65 -4.56 4.71
C LYS A 139 -7.96 -4.13 4.06
N HIS A 140 -8.74 -3.34 4.79
CA HIS A 140 -9.95 -2.71 4.33
C HIS A 140 -9.82 -1.21 4.55
N ASN A 141 -10.04 -0.44 3.49
CA ASN A 141 -10.08 1.01 3.53
C ASN A 141 -11.47 1.49 3.14
N LEU A 142 -12.00 2.43 3.88
CA LEU A 142 -13.25 3.10 3.57
C LEU A 142 -13.01 4.60 3.69
N THR A 143 -13.30 5.33 2.62
CA THR A 143 -13.13 6.79 2.55
C THR A 143 -14.47 7.43 2.21
N LEU A 144 -14.83 8.46 2.95
CA LEU A 144 -15.97 9.33 2.66
C LEU A 144 -15.48 10.77 2.69
N ARG A 145 -15.76 11.52 1.65
CA ARG A 145 -15.51 12.95 1.59
C ARG A 145 -16.74 13.69 1.08
N GLU A 146 -17.16 14.65 1.86
CA GLU A 146 -18.29 15.53 1.57
C GLU A 146 -17.80 16.96 1.50
N SER A 147 -18.20 17.67 0.45
CA SER A 147 -18.01 19.11 0.33
C SER A 147 -19.38 19.75 0.11
N ALA A 148 -19.76 20.68 0.98
CA ALA A 148 -21.05 21.35 0.90
C ALA A 148 -20.88 22.87 0.89
N SER A 149 -21.66 23.55 0.04
CA SER A 149 -21.79 25.00 0.00
C SER A 149 -23.20 25.39 0.43
N LEU A 150 -23.30 26.08 1.54
CA LEU A 150 -24.56 26.42 2.21
C LEU A 150 -24.76 27.96 2.23
N PHE A 151 -26.01 28.38 2.44
CA PHE A 151 -26.39 29.80 2.58
C PHE A 151 -25.88 30.68 1.44
N ASN A 152 -26.12 30.27 0.17
CA ASN A 152 -25.64 30.98 -1.02
C ASN A 152 -24.11 31.23 -0.97
N ASP A 153 -23.35 30.15 -0.79
CA ASP A 153 -21.88 30.11 -0.74
C ASP A 153 -21.22 30.85 0.43
N ARG A 154 -22.01 31.30 1.40
CA ARG A 154 -21.47 31.95 2.61
C ARG A 154 -20.78 30.97 3.57
N LEU A 155 -21.17 29.70 3.55
CA LEU A 155 -20.58 28.66 4.38
C LEU A 155 -20.15 27.50 3.50
N LYS A 156 -18.85 27.21 3.48
CA LYS A 156 -18.27 26.05 2.80
C LYS A 156 -17.78 25.06 3.85
N LEU A 157 -18.26 23.84 3.74
CA LEU A 157 -17.85 22.71 4.59
C LEU A 157 -17.12 21.70 3.71
N ASP A 158 -16.00 21.18 4.21
CA ASP A 158 -15.28 20.04 3.62
C ASP A 158 -14.96 19.08 4.75
N ALA A 159 -15.56 17.90 4.70
CA ALA A 159 -15.37 16.85 5.70
C ALA A 159 -14.78 15.62 5.01
N ASN A 160 -13.75 15.02 5.63
CA ASN A 160 -13.13 13.81 5.16
C ASN A 160 -13.04 12.81 6.33
N ALA A 161 -13.57 11.61 6.11
CA ALA A 161 -13.45 10.49 7.03
C ALA A 161 -12.76 9.33 6.31
N ASN A 162 -11.73 8.77 6.93
CA ASN A 162 -11.04 7.58 6.45
C ASN A 162 -10.98 6.56 7.58
N LEU A 163 -11.46 5.36 7.30
CA LEU A 163 -11.39 4.21 8.21
C LEU A 163 -10.56 3.11 7.56
N MET A 164 -9.50 2.69 8.25
CA MET A 164 -8.66 1.58 7.83
C MET A 164 -8.64 0.50 8.91
N VAL A 165 -8.91 -0.73 8.49
CA VAL A 165 -8.78 -1.93 9.34
C VAL A 165 -7.79 -2.87 8.67
N GLN A 166 -6.76 -3.26 9.41
CA GLN A 166 -5.69 -4.12 8.92
C GLN A 166 -5.47 -5.30 9.86
N THR A 167 -5.32 -6.47 9.27
CA THR A 167 -4.92 -7.70 9.96
C THR A 167 -3.69 -8.27 9.29
N ILE A 168 -2.64 -8.47 10.08
CA ILE A 168 -1.39 -9.09 9.64
C ILE A 168 -1.24 -10.40 10.41
N LYS A 169 -0.88 -11.46 9.69
CA LYS A 169 -0.48 -12.74 10.24
C LYS A 169 0.91 -13.06 9.71
N ASN A 170 1.83 -13.36 10.63
CA ASN A 170 3.21 -13.81 10.37
C ASN A 170 3.37 -15.22 10.89
#